data_8e370fadcd67fe0dd046aac52cc6d5c7
#
_entry.id   8e370fadcd67fe0dd046aac52cc6d5c7
#
_cell.length_a   1.000
_cell.length_b   1.000
_cell.length_c   1.000
_cell.angle_alpha   90.00
_cell.angle_beta   90.00
_cell.angle_gamma   90.00
#
_symmetry.space_group_name_H-M   'P 1'
#
loop_
_entity.id
_entity.type
_entity.pdbx_description
1 polymer ?
#
loop_
_entity_poly.entity_id
_entity_poly.type
_entity_poly.pdbx_seq_one_letter_code
_entity_poly.pdbx_strand_id
1 'polypeptide(L)'
;MSNYYEKFYGYTGFFPILKGKNREVSHTIELRQILNVLPNDGGSLFSRTGLVHGARLFILDDVIYNGHPSTAEHLEYEYLAVSLTFDGELEGLSNQLAKVGGEEFKKIFCHCYGYDELDMKENCILKFLKAGQVTTSFLYVESDGDLQETLRALLAKRLITEMLEQAQFLNTTDKKA
;
A
#
# COMPACT_ATOMS: atom_id res chain seq x y z
N MET A 1 17.72 -13.90 4.00
CA MET A 1 16.95 -12.86 4.69
C MET A 1 15.50 -13.00 4.24
N SER A 2 14.56 -12.89 5.13
CA SER A 2 13.16 -13.21 4.85
C SER A 2 12.33 -11.94 4.79
N ASN A 3 11.49 -11.80 3.77
CA ASN A 3 10.46 -10.76 3.72
C ASN A 3 9.30 -11.06 4.69
N TYR A 4 9.43 -12.12 5.48
CA TYR A 4 8.43 -12.59 6.43
C TYR A 4 8.84 -12.29 7.86
N TYR A 5 7.83 -11.93 8.65
CA TYR A 5 7.82 -11.94 10.09
C TYR A 5 6.52 -12.63 10.53
N GLU A 6 6.63 -13.88 11.02
CA GLU A 6 5.49 -14.75 11.33
C GLU A 6 4.55 -14.92 10.10
N LYS A 7 3.34 -14.38 10.19
CA LYS A 7 2.32 -14.39 9.12
C LYS A 7 2.34 -13.15 8.23
N PHE A 8 3.17 -12.14 8.58
CA PHE A 8 3.25 -10.89 7.86
C PHE A 8 4.31 -10.94 6.76
N TYR A 9 4.00 -10.32 5.64
CA TYR A 9 4.93 -10.10 4.55
C TYR A 9 5.22 -8.60 4.41
N GLY A 10 6.49 -8.25 4.45
CA GLY A 10 6.98 -6.92 4.12
C GLY A 10 7.43 -6.85 2.67
N TYR A 11 6.75 -6.07 1.88
CA TYR A 11 7.08 -5.82 0.49
C TYR A 11 7.62 -4.41 0.33
N THR A 12 8.75 -4.29 -0.38
CA THR A 12 9.25 -3.02 -0.89
C THR A 12 9.62 -3.23 -2.36
N GLY A 13 9.10 -2.38 -3.22
CA GLY A 13 9.37 -2.41 -4.64
C GLY A 13 9.68 -1.05 -5.20
N PHE A 14 10.55 -1.00 -6.22
CA PHE A 14 10.89 0.19 -6.99
C PHE A 14 10.58 -0.07 -8.47
N PHE A 15 9.77 0.79 -9.05
CA PHE A 15 9.33 0.67 -10.44
C PHE A 15 9.78 1.91 -11.20
N PRO A 16 10.68 1.78 -12.19
CA PRO A 16 11.11 2.91 -13.00
C PRO A 16 9.92 3.52 -13.72
N ILE A 17 9.78 4.85 -13.64
CA ILE A 17 8.71 5.59 -14.32
C ILE A 17 9.12 5.82 -15.78
N LEU A 18 8.16 5.71 -16.69
CA LEU A 18 8.35 5.92 -18.12
C LEU A 18 8.85 7.34 -18.39
N LYS A 19 9.95 7.44 -19.17
CA LYS A 19 10.46 8.72 -19.66
C LYS A 19 9.53 9.25 -20.74
N GLY A 20 9.31 10.57 -20.74
CA GLY A 20 8.51 11.23 -21.77
C GLY A 20 7.17 11.71 -21.27
N LYS A 21 6.24 11.90 -22.19
CA LYS A 21 4.91 12.47 -21.92
C LYS A 21 3.82 11.52 -22.35
N ASN A 22 2.82 11.37 -21.49
CA ASN A 22 1.53 10.81 -21.85
C ASN A 22 0.64 11.99 -22.29
N ARG A 23 0.40 12.11 -23.63
CA ARG A 23 -0.24 13.27 -24.25
C ARG A 23 0.61 14.54 -24.07
N GLU A 24 0.27 15.45 -23.14
CA GLU A 24 0.98 16.71 -22.90
C GLU A 24 1.74 16.76 -21.58
N VAL A 25 1.45 15.82 -20.67
CA VAL A 25 1.98 15.80 -19.29
C VAL A 25 2.97 14.66 -19.13
N SER A 26 4.03 14.85 -18.32
CA SER A 26 4.96 13.76 -18.02
C SER A 26 4.29 12.67 -17.18
N HIS A 27 4.71 11.41 -17.39
CA HIS A 27 4.22 10.27 -16.60
C HIS A 27 4.35 10.49 -15.10
N THR A 28 5.43 11.12 -14.64
CA THR A 28 5.65 11.44 -13.23
C THR A 28 4.62 12.41 -12.67
N ILE A 29 4.31 13.48 -13.41
CA ILE A 29 3.32 14.49 -12.96
C ILE A 29 1.93 13.85 -12.91
N GLU A 30 1.56 13.09 -13.93
CA GLU A 30 0.28 12.39 -13.99
C GLU A 30 0.15 11.38 -12.84
N LEU A 31 1.21 10.60 -12.59
CA LEU A 31 1.25 9.66 -11.48
C LEU A 31 1.13 10.36 -10.11
N ARG A 32 1.79 11.52 -9.91
CA ARG A 32 1.62 12.32 -8.68
C ARG A 32 0.17 12.76 -8.49
N GLN A 33 -0.49 13.21 -9.54
CA GLN A 33 -1.90 13.59 -9.48
C GLN A 33 -2.78 12.41 -9.09
N ILE A 34 -2.53 11.23 -9.69
CA ILE A 34 -3.25 10.00 -9.35
C ILE A 34 -3.04 9.64 -7.87
N LEU A 35 -1.79 9.62 -7.40
CA LEU A 35 -1.48 9.26 -6.00
C LEU A 35 -2.11 10.22 -4.99
N ASN A 36 -2.19 11.52 -5.30
CA ASN A 36 -2.77 12.53 -4.42
C ASN A 36 -4.30 12.41 -4.24
N VAL A 37 -4.98 11.76 -5.19
CA VAL A 37 -6.45 11.59 -5.13
C VAL A 37 -6.87 10.17 -4.77
N LEU A 38 -5.91 9.27 -4.52
CA LEU A 38 -6.24 7.92 -4.07
C LEU A 38 -6.99 7.96 -2.74
N PRO A 39 -8.08 7.17 -2.60
CA PRO A 39 -8.73 7.01 -1.32
C PRO A 39 -7.75 6.48 -0.26
N ASN A 40 -7.74 7.10 0.92
CA ASN A 40 -6.92 6.69 2.07
C ASN A 40 -7.75 6.09 3.21
N ASP A 41 -8.96 5.69 2.90
CA ASP A 41 -9.94 5.07 3.80
C ASP A 41 -10.27 3.62 3.39
N GLY A 42 -11.37 3.10 3.90
CA GLY A 42 -11.88 1.75 3.54
C GLY A 42 -12.20 1.54 2.06
N GLY A 43 -12.31 2.61 1.27
CA GLY A 43 -12.49 2.56 -0.18
C GLY A 43 -11.20 2.35 -0.98
N SER A 44 -10.04 2.42 -0.34
CA SER A 44 -8.75 2.26 -1.03
C SER A 44 -8.59 0.87 -1.65
N LEU A 45 -7.84 0.80 -2.75
CA LEU A 45 -7.46 -0.45 -3.39
C LEU A 45 -6.90 -1.46 -2.38
N PHE A 46 -6.01 -0.99 -1.50
CA PHE A 46 -5.33 -1.84 -0.54
C PHE A 46 -6.25 -2.34 0.58
N SER A 47 -7.13 -1.47 1.10
CA SER A 47 -8.12 -1.86 2.10
C SER A 47 -9.08 -2.93 1.58
N ARG A 48 -9.53 -2.81 0.33
CA ARG A 48 -10.44 -3.78 -0.30
C ARG A 48 -9.84 -5.16 -0.50
N THR A 49 -8.52 -5.32 -0.50
CA THR A 49 -7.89 -6.65 -0.54
C THR A 49 -8.18 -7.45 0.73
N GLY A 50 -8.44 -6.77 1.86
CA GLY A 50 -8.64 -7.41 3.16
C GLY A 50 -7.39 -8.07 3.76
N LEU A 51 -6.21 -7.82 3.18
CA LEU A 51 -4.93 -8.39 3.59
C LEU A 51 -3.92 -7.32 4.03
N VAL A 52 -4.01 -6.10 3.48
CA VAL A 52 -3.00 -5.07 3.64
C VAL A 52 -3.23 -4.27 4.92
N HIS A 53 -2.28 -4.34 5.85
CA HIS A 53 -2.25 -3.55 7.10
C HIS A 53 -1.81 -2.12 6.86
N GLY A 54 -0.85 -1.92 5.97
CA GLY A 54 -0.33 -0.61 5.63
C GLY A 54 0.24 -0.58 4.22
N ALA A 55 -0.01 0.53 3.54
CA ALA A 55 0.50 0.81 2.20
C ALA A 55 1.11 2.21 2.17
N ARG A 56 2.27 2.34 1.55
CA ARG A 56 2.92 3.61 1.29
C ARG A 56 3.43 3.63 -0.14
N LEU A 57 3.00 4.63 -0.90
CA LEU A 57 3.45 4.89 -2.27
C LEU A 57 4.03 6.30 -2.34
N PHE A 58 5.19 6.44 -2.96
CA PHE A 58 5.80 7.73 -3.20
C PHE A 58 6.69 7.68 -4.43
N ILE A 59 6.98 8.85 -4.98
CA ILE A 59 7.90 8.99 -6.11
C ILE A 59 9.25 9.41 -5.57
N LEU A 60 10.27 8.64 -5.93
CA LEU A 60 11.68 8.97 -5.71
C LEU A 60 12.18 9.67 -6.98
N ASP A 61 12.36 11.00 -6.88
CA ASP A 61 12.75 11.82 -8.02
C ASP A 61 14.23 11.68 -8.32
N ASP A 62 15.06 11.70 -7.27
CA ASP A 62 16.51 11.63 -7.38
C ASP A 62 17.15 11.19 -6.05
N VAL A 63 18.44 10.96 -6.05
CA VAL A 63 19.22 10.73 -4.84
C VAL A 63 19.41 12.02 -4.06
N ILE A 64 19.49 11.89 -2.73
CA ILE A 64 19.74 13.03 -1.85
C ILE A 64 21.23 13.40 -1.93
N TYR A 65 21.53 14.63 -2.30
CA TYR A 65 22.89 15.15 -2.27
C TYR A 65 23.38 15.29 -0.83
N ASN A 66 24.49 14.60 -0.51
CA ASN A 66 25.05 14.54 0.83
C ASN A 66 26.05 15.68 1.14
N GLY A 67 26.26 16.62 0.22
CA GLY A 67 27.20 17.71 0.39
C GLY A 67 28.64 17.38 -0.03
N HIS A 68 29.51 18.41 -0.05
CA HIS A 68 30.93 18.25 -0.34
C HIS A 68 31.62 17.36 0.73
N PRO A 69 32.55 16.42 0.36
CA PRO A 69 33.19 16.25 -0.95
C PRO A 69 32.47 15.32 -1.94
N SER A 70 31.24 14.89 -1.66
CA SER A 70 30.52 13.98 -2.57
C SER A 70 30.23 14.68 -3.90
N THR A 71 30.36 13.96 -5.00
CA THR A 71 29.85 14.37 -6.31
C THR A 71 28.32 14.23 -6.33
N ALA A 72 27.63 15.13 -7.00
CA ALA A 72 26.21 14.99 -7.23
C ALA A 72 25.99 13.77 -8.16
N GLU A 73 25.26 12.79 -7.65
CA GLU A 73 24.83 11.62 -8.40
C GLU A 73 23.35 11.78 -8.74
N HIS A 74 22.95 11.30 -9.92
CA HIS A 74 21.57 11.40 -10.38
C HIS A 74 21.07 10.02 -10.78
N LEU A 75 19.80 9.74 -10.45
CA LEU A 75 19.14 8.52 -10.89
C LEU A 75 18.88 8.59 -12.40
N GLU A 76 19.07 7.48 -13.09
CA GLU A 76 18.73 7.40 -14.52
C GLU A 76 17.22 7.56 -14.77
N TYR A 77 16.39 7.09 -13.84
CA TYR A 77 14.94 7.15 -13.86
C TYR A 77 14.41 7.68 -12.53
N GLU A 78 13.26 8.33 -12.57
CA GLU A 78 12.42 8.49 -11.39
C GLU A 78 11.75 7.15 -11.09
N TYR A 79 11.48 6.85 -9.82
CA TYR A 79 10.93 5.57 -9.40
C TYR A 79 9.64 5.75 -8.60
N LEU A 80 8.63 4.94 -8.93
CA LEU A 80 7.54 4.70 -8.00
C LEU A 80 8.03 3.71 -6.93
N ALA A 81 8.15 4.17 -5.70
CA ALA A 81 8.45 3.34 -4.55
C ALA A 81 7.13 2.88 -3.90
N VAL A 82 7.03 1.58 -3.63
CA VAL A 82 5.86 0.93 -3.02
C VAL A 82 6.33 0.14 -1.82
N SER A 83 5.76 0.44 -0.65
CA SER A 83 6.00 -0.31 0.58
C SER A 83 4.67 -0.79 1.14
N LEU A 84 4.55 -2.11 1.35
CA LEU A 84 3.34 -2.75 1.85
C LEU A 84 3.70 -3.68 3.00
N THR A 85 2.79 -3.76 3.98
CA THR A 85 2.78 -4.81 5.00
C THR A 85 1.43 -5.51 4.93
N PHE A 86 1.41 -6.82 4.77
CA PHE A 86 0.18 -7.58 4.57
C PHE A 86 0.28 -9.00 5.11
N ASP A 87 -0.88 -9.65 5.27
CA ASP A 87 -0.98 -11.04 5.69
C ASP A 87 -0.72 -12.00 4.54
N GLY A 88 0.03 -13.06 4.80
CA GLY A 88 0.24 -14.16 3.86
C GLY A 88 1.35 -13.91 2.84
N GLU A 89 1.19 -14.39 1.63
CA GLU A 89 2.22 -14.38 0.58
C GLU A 89 1.92 -13.38 -0.54
N LEU A 90 2.96 -12.97 -1.26
CA LEU A 90 2.85 -12.02 -2.38
C LEU A 90 1.90 -12.54 -3.49
N GLU A 91 1.83 -13.85 -3.68
CA GLU A 91 0.91 -14.48 -4.62
C GLU A 91 -0.55 -14.27 -4.20
N GLY A 92 -0.85 -14.47 -2.92
CA GLY A 92 -2.19 -14.21 -2.36
C GLY A 92 -2.61 -12.76 -2.54
N LEU A 93 -1.70 -11.81 -2.27
CA LEU A 93 -1.95 -10.38 -2.49
C LEU A 93 -2.19 -10.08 -3.98
N SER A 94 -1.36 -10.64 -4.89
CA SER A 94 -1.52 -10.39 -6.34
C SER A 94 -2.87 -10.86 -6.86
N ASN A 95 -3.35 -12.01 -6.37
CA ASN A 95 -4.65 -12.56 -6.71
C ASN A 95 -5.80 -11.67 -6.20
N GLN A 96 -5.69 -11.12 -5.00
CA GLN A 96 -6.68 -10.18 -4.48
C GLN A 96 -6.65 -8.85 -5.24
N LEU A 97 -5.47 -8.30 -5.53
CA LEU A 97 -5.36 -7.07 -6.34
C LEU A 97 -5.99 -7.22 -7.72
N ALA A 98 -5.82 -8.37 -8.38
CA ALA A 98 -6.47 -8.65 -9.67
C ALA A 98 -8.01 -8.65 -9.55
N LYS A 99 -8.55 -9.20 -8.46
CA LYS A 99 -9.99 -9.32 -8.25
C LYS A 99 -10.68 -8.01 -7.89
N VAL A 100 -10.07 -7.23 -6.98
CA VAL A 100 -10.76 -6.09 -6.35
C VAL A 100 -10.33 -4.73 -6.89
N GLY A 101 -9.22 -4.66 -7.60
CA GLY A 101 -8.61 -3.37 -7.91
C GLY A 101 -7.85 -3.28 -9.22
N GLY A 102 -8.12 -4.17 -10.19
CA GLY A 102 -7.41 -4.22 -11.45
C GLY A 102 -7.31 -2.87 -12.18
N GLU A 103 -8.39 -2.10 -12.23
CA GLU A 103 -8.41 -0.80 -12.89
C GLU A 103 -7.60 0.27 -12.16
N GLU A 104 -7.66 0.31 -10.82
CA GLU A 104 -6.86 1.27 -10.05
C GLU A 104 -5.39 0.88 -10.06
N PHE A 105 -5.09 -0.41 -9.97
CA PHE A 105 -3.73 -0.92 -10.13
C PHE A 105 -3.17 -0.50 -11.50
N LYS A 106 -3.96 -0.68 -12.56
CA LYS A 106 -3.62 -0.24 -13.91
C LYS A 106 -3.34 1.26 -13.97
N LYS A 107 -4.22 2.10 -13.41
CA LYS A 107 -4.03 3.56 -13.41
C LYS A 107 -2.71 3.99 -12.77
N ILE A 108 -2.25 3.29 -11.75
CA ILE A 108 -0.99 3.61 -11.06
C ILE A 108 0.19 3.09 -11.88
N PHE A 109 0.18 1.82 -12.26
CA PHE A 109 1.36 1.15 -12.78
C PHE A 109 1.56 1.26 -14.29
N CYS A 110 0.55 1.73 -15.06
CA CYS A 110 0.72 1.99 -16.50
C CYS A 110 1.74 3.11 -16.79
N HIS A 111 2.15 3.87 -15.79
CA HIS A 111 3.22 4.86 -15.87
C HIS A 111 4.62 4.27 -15.64
N CYS A 112 4.74 2.96 -15.35
CA CYS A 112 5.99 2.29 -15.02
C CYS A 112 6.44 1.36 -16.15
N TYR A 113 7.76 1.24 -16.33
CA TYR A 113 8.33 0.27 -17.26
C TYR A 113 7.92 -1.16 -16.91
N GLY A 114 7.69 -1.97 -17.94
CA GLY A 114 7.33 -3.38 -17.82
C GLY A 114 5.84 -3.64 -17.52
N TYR A 115 5.03 -2.58 -17.43
CA TYR A 115 3.59 -2.72 -17.19
C TYR A 115 2.79 -2.97 -18.48
N ASP A 116 3.15 -2.35 -19.60
CA ASP A 116 2.40 -2.41 -20.88
C ASP A 116 2.26 -3.84 -21.45
N GLU A 117 3.10 -4.75 -21.02
CA GLU A 117 3.07 -6.17 -21.43
C GLU A 117 2.14 -7.04 -20.57
N LEU A 118 1.48 -6.44 -19.58
CA LEU A 118 0.67 -7.16 -18.63
C LEU A 118 -0.79 -7.29 -19.12
N ASP A 119 -1.15 -8.45 -19.62
CA ASP A 119 -2.52 -8.94 -19.47
C ASP A 119 -2.84 -8.97 -17.98
N MET A 120 -3.92 -8.31 -17.54
CA MET A 120 -4.32 -8.20 -16.12
C MET A 120 -4.68 -9.56 -15.47
N LYS A 121 -3.90 -10.59 -15.78
CA LYS A 121 -4.00 -11.91 -15.17
C LYS A 121 -3.20 -11.94 -13.87
N GLU A 122 -3.65 -12.69 -12.91
CA GLU A 122 -3.05 -12.85 -11.58
C GLU A 122 -1.53 -13.10 -11.65
N ASN A 123 -1.10 -13.99 -12.54
CA ASN A 123 0.31 -14.31 -12.75
C ASN A 123 1.16 -13.15 -13.30
N CYS A 124 0.55 -12.20 -14.01
CA CYS A 124 1.25 -11.06 -14.58
C CYS A 124 1.52 -10.00 -13.51
N ILE A 125 0.53 -9.71 -12.65
CA ILE A 125 0.72 -8.82 -11.50
C ILE A 125 1.80 -9.36 -10.57
N LEU A 126 1.79 -10.67 -10.27
CA LEU A 126 2.80 -11.29 -9.43
C LEU A 126 4.21 -11.15 -10.02
N LYS A 127 4.38 -11.42 -11.33
CA LYS A 127 5.67 -11.28 -12.01
C LYS A 127 6.16 -9.83 -11.97
N PHE A 128 5.28 -8.88 -12.23
CA PHE A 128 5.58 -7.46 -12.19
C PHE A 128 6.04 -7.03 -10.79
N LEU A 129 5.28 -7.38 -9.75
CA LEU A 129 5.65 -7.08 -8.37
C LEU A 129 6.99 -7.72 -7.99
N LYS A 130 7.23 -8.98 -8.37
CA LYS A 130 8.52 -9.65 -8.12
C LYS A 130 9.69 -8.98 -8.84
N ALA A 131 9.47 -8.47 -10.06
CA ALA A 131 10.52 -7.81 -10.82
C ALA A 131 10.99 -6.49 -10.17
N GLY A 132 10.09 -5.75 -9.53
CA GLY A 132 10.44 -4.51 -8.82
C GLY A 132 10.84 -4.72 -7.36
N GLN A 133 10.74 -5.94 -6.82
CA GLN A 133 10.92 -6.21 -5.40
C GLN A 133 12.37 -6.09 -4.95
N VAL A 134 12.57 -5.40 -3.83
CA VAL A 134 13.82 -5.35 -3.08
C VAL A 134 13.71 -6.27 -1.86
N THR A 135 14.79 -7.02 -1.60
CA THR A 135 14.85 -7.91 -0.45
C THR A 135 14.85 -7.11 0.85
N THR A 136 13.94 -7.43 1.75
CA THR A 136 13.87 -6.82 3.07
C THR A 136 15.01 -7.34 3.96
N SER A 137 15.75 -6.41 4.57
CA SER A 137 16.82 -6.75 5.52
C SER A 137 16.31 -6.96 6.94
N PHE A 138 15.26 -6.21 7.32
CA PHE A 138 14.63 -6.30 8.62
C PHE A 138 13.14 -5.97 8.47
N LEU A 139 12.28 -6.80 9.07
CA LEU A 139 10.85 -6.57 9.19
C LEU A 139 10.43 -6.87 10.63
N TYR A 140 9.73 -5.95 11.25
CA TYR A 140 9.09 -6.12 12.55
C TYR A 140 7.65 -5.61 12.46
N VAL A 141 6.72 -6.38 12.97
CA VAL A 141 5.30 -6.02 13.04
C VAL A 141 4.79 -6.36 14.44
N GLU A 142 4.31 -5.35 15.16
CA GLU A 142 3.72 -5.52 16.49
C GLU A 142 2.22 -5.81 16.34
N SER A 143 1.89 -7.06 16.02
CA SER A 143 0.51 -7.53 15.95
C SER A 143 0.47 -9.05 16.10
N ASP A 144 -0.37 -9.55 17.00
CA ASP A 144 -0.57 -10.99 17.22
C ASP A 144 -1.66 -11.57 16.34
N GLY A 145 -2.55 -10.71 15.77
CA GLY A 145 -3.69 -11.07 14.96
C GLY A 145 -3.53 -10.77 13.47
N ASP A 146 -4.21 -11.52 12.60
CA ASP A 146 -4.37 -11.11 11.20
C ASP A 146 -5.24 -9.84 11.10
N LEU A 147 -5.26 -9.22 9.90
CA LEU A 147 -6.01 -7.98 9.69
C LEU A 147 -7.50 -8.14 10.04
N GLN A 148 -8.10 -9.27 9.67
CA GLN A 148 -9.53 -9.52 9.90
C GLN A 148 -9.83 -9.69 11.39
N GLU A 149 -8.96 -10.37 12.13
CA GLU A 149 -9.06 -10.53 13.57
C GLU A 149 -8.93 -9.19 14.29
N THR A 150 -7.93 -8.40 13.91
CA THR A 150 -7.71 -7.04 14.44
C THR A 150 -8.92 -6.14 14.19
N LEU A 151 -9.48 -6.14 12.97
CA LEU A 151 -10.65 -5.33 12.64
C LEU A 151 -11.90 -5.77 13.42
N ARG A 152 -12.10 -7.08 13.61
CA ARG A 152 -13.20 -7.61 14.45
C ARG A 152 -13.05 -7.20 15.91
N ALA A 153 -11.84 -7.27 16.47
CA ALA A 153 -11.56 -6.84 17.85
C ALA A 153 -11.82 -5.35 18.04
N LEU A 154 -11.41 -4.51 17.10
CA LEU A 154 -11.67 -3.06 17.12
C LEU A 154 -13.16 -2.75 17.02
N LEU A 155 -13.90 -3.46 16.16
CA LEU A 155 -15.35 -3.30 16.05
C LEU A 155 -16.06 -3.70 17.34
N ALA A 156 -15.69 -4.85 17.92
CA ALA A 156 -16.24 -5.30 19.20
C ALA A 156 -15.98 -4.29 20.33
N LYS A 157 -14.75 -3.78 20.42
CA LYS A 157 -14.38 -2.72 21.38
C LYS A 157 -15.27 -1.48 21.21
N ARG A 158 -15.46 -1.02 19.97
CA ARG A 158 -16.29 0.16 19.68
C ARG A 158 -17.74 -0.06 20.11
N LEU A 159 -18.34 -1.19 19.75
CA LEU A 159 -19.71 -1.53 20.13
C LEU A 159 -19.89 -1.59 21.65
N ILE A 160 -18.96 -2.20 22.37
CA ILE A 160 -18.98 -2.27 23.83
C ILE A 160 -18.88 -0.85 24.42
N THR A 161 -18.01 0.00 23.89
CA THR A 161 -17.88 1.38 24.38
C THR A 161 -19.18 2.16 24.16
N GLU A 162 -19.79 2.08 23.00
CA GLU A 162 -21.07 2.73 22.70
C GLU A 162 -22.21 2.24 23.62
N MET A 163 -22.27 0.94 23.91
CA MET A 163 -23.25 0.38 24.86
C MET A 163 -23.03 0.89 26.29
N LEU A 164 -21.77 0.99 26.75
CA LEU A 164 -21.46 1.51 28.07
C LEU A 164 -21.81 3.00 28.21
N GLU A 165 -21.53 3.80 27.20
CA GLU A 165 -21.90 5.23 27.16
C GLU A 165 -23.40 5.40 27.23
N GLN A 166 -24.19 4.62 26.47
CA GLN A 166 -25.65 4.66 26.54
C GLN A 166 -26.18 4.24 27.91
N ALA A 167 -25.63 3.19 28.50
CA ALA A 167 -26.03 2.75 29.83
C ALA A 167 -25.73 3.80 30.93
N GLN A 168 -24.59 4.50 30.83
CA GLN A 168 -24.24 5.59 31.74
C GLN A 168 -25.19 6.78 31.58
N PHE A 169 -25.59 7.12 30.35
CA PHE A 169 -26.54 8.18 30.06
C PHE A 169 -27.91 7.88 30.70
N LEU A 170 -28.43 6.66 30.57
CA LEU A 170 -29.69 6.24 31.17
C LEU A 170 -29.65 6.31 32.69
N ASN A 171 -28.57 5.85 33.33
CA ASN A 171 -28.40 5.92 34.79
C ASN A 171 -28.29 7.34 35.33
N THR A 172 -27.85 8.31 34.51
CA THR A 172 -27.81 9.73 34.93
C THR A 172 -29.14 10.45 34.77
N THR A 173 -30.00 10.02 33.88
CA THR A 173 -31.36 10.55 33.68
C THR A 173 -32.30 10.06 34.76
N ASP A 174 -32.22 8.80 35.20
CA ASP A 174 -33.06 8.25 36.26
C ASP A 174 -32.75 8.82 37.66
N LYS A 175 -31.59 9.41 37.88
CA LYS A 175 -31.22 10.07 39.16
C LYS A 175 -31.69 11.51 39.26
N LYS A 176 -32.30 12.09 38.19
CA LYS A 176 -32.81 13.45 38.14
C LYS A 176 -34.35 13.53 38.13
N ALA A 177 -35.02 12.40 38.15
CA ALA A 177 -36.49 12.28 38.34
C ALA A 177 -36.77 11.88 39.79
#